data_0d3e96604c8fecbe9351f2d38c563298
#
_entry.id   0d3e96604c8fecbe9351f2d38c563298
#
_cell.length_a   1.000
_cell.length_b   1.000
_cell.length_c   1.000
_cell.angle_alpha   90.00
_cell.angle_beta   90.00
_cell.angle_gamma   90.00
#
_symmetry.space_group_name_H-M   'P 1'
#
loop_
_entity.id
_entity.type
_entity.pdbx_description
1 polymer ?
#
loop_
_entity_poly.entity_id
_entity_poly.type
_entity_poly.pdbx_seq_one_letter_code
_entity_poly.pdbx_strand_id
1 'polypeptide(L)'
;MVSPMSGYTKKNLKQDVENQAPNFGMPEELNARFARTALGGETLGLSLMNLAPGFRIPFGHKHANQEEVYVVLRGSARIKVEEEVVELGELDAIRFDKDTMRAVEAGPDGVEYLAFGAGDDPRDAEMVQGWWSD
;
A
#
# COMPACT_ATOMS: atom_id res chain seq x y z
N MET A 1 9.43 18.83 9.47
CA MET A 1 8.75 19.86 10.24
C MET A 1 7.59 20.46 9.45
N VAL A 2 6.47 20.69 10.09
CA VAL A 2 5.30 21.30 9.46
C VAL A 2 5.29 22.78 9.79
N SER A 3 5.10 23.63 8.79
CA SER A 3 4.86 25.04 8.98
C SER A 3 3.49 25.41 8.43
N PRO A 4 2.53 25.77 9.29
CA PRO A 4 1.19 26.13 8.81
C PRO A 4 1.18 27.34 7.90
N MET A 5 2.24 28.15 7.94
CA MET A 5 2.36 29.34 7.08
C MET A 5 2.97 29.03 5.72
N SER A 6 3.57 27.85 5.54
CA SER A 6 4.31 27.51 4.34
C SER A 6 3.48 26.81 3.28
N GLY A 7 2.41 26.18 3.67
CA GLY A 7 1.57 25.41 2.75
C GLY A 7 2.14 24.07 2.31
N TYR A 8 3.18 23.59 2.96
CA TYR A 8 3.75 22.29 2.63
C TYR A 8 4.30 21.57 3.85
N THR A 9 4.45 20.24 3.72
CA THR A 9 5.14 19.39 4.69
C THR A 9 6.04 18.43 3.92
N LYS A 10 7.28 18.30 4.36
CA LYS A 10 8.24 17.37 3.75
C LYS A 10 8.61 16.29 4.74
N LYS A 11 8.56 15.03 4.31
CA LYS A 11 9.01 13.87 5.09
C LYS A 11 9.76 12.91 4.19
N ASN A 12 10.77 12.25 4.75
CA ASN A 12 11.37 11.11 4.09
C ASN A 12 10.57 9.87 4.46
N LEU A 13 10.10 9.11 3.49
CA LEU A 13 9.18 8.00 3.76
C LEU A 13 9.81 6.87 4.58
N LYS A 14 11.12 6.70 4.51
CA LYS A 14 11.81 5.66 5.28
C LYS A 14 12.31 6.15 6.63
N GLN A 15 12.82 7.38 6.67
CA GLN A 15 13.44 7.93 7.89
C GLN A 15 12.42 8.52 8.85
N ASP A 16 11.37 9.12 8.33
CA ASP A 16 10.43 9.93 9.10
C ASP A 16 9.04 9.29 9.26
N VAL A 17 8.80 8.15 8.65
CA VAL A 17 7.51 7.46 8.70
C VAL A 17 7.72 6.06 9.25
N GLU A 18 7.09 5.77 10.36
CA GLU A 18 7.25 4.50 11.07
C GLU A 18 6.64 3.34 10.28
N ASN A 19 7.33 2.18 10.32
CA ASN A 19 6.78 0.94 9.80
C ASN A 19 5.67 0.45 10.73
N GLN A 20 4.44 0.38 10.25
CA GLN A 20 3.26 0.01 11.02
C GLN A 20 2.93 -1.50 10.92
N ALA A 21 3.65 -2.26 10.11
CA ALA A 21 3.34 -3.68 9.92
C ALA A 21 3.33 -4.49 11.23
N PRO A 22 4.27 -4.27 12.19
CA PRO A 22 4.21 -4.98 13.47
C PRO A 22 2.92 -4.74 14.24
N ASN A 23 2.30 -3.58 14.07
CA ASN A 23 1.06 -3.24 14.76
C ASN A 23 -0.14 -4.03 14.27
N PHE A 24 -0.01 -4.68 13.11
CA PHE A 24 -1.03 -5.55 12.53
C PHE A 24 -0.67 -7.02 12.66
N GLY A 25 0.35 -7.34 13.46
CA GLY A 25 0.80 -8.71 13.63
C GLY A 25 1.53 -9.28 12.43
N MET A 26 2.02 -8.43 11.52
CA MET A 26 2.75 -8.87 10.34
C MET A 26 4.23 -9.09 10.66
N PRO A 27 4.85 -10.06 9.98
CA PRO A 27 6.27 -10.36 10.20
C PRO A 27 7.17 -9.29 9.60
N GLU A 28 8.47 -9.41 9.87
CA GLU A 28 9.47 -8.44 9.41
C GLU A 28 9.64 -8.39 7.89
N GLU A 29 9.13 -9.40 7.17
CA GLU A 29 9.13 -9.43 5.71
C GLU A 29 8.26 -8.34 5.10
N LEU A 30 7.36 -7.73 5.88
CA LEU A 30 6.52 -6.64 5.43
C LEU A 30 6.89 -5.35 6.13
N ASN A 31 7.10 -4.29 5.36
CA ASN A 31 7.17 -2.92 5.85
C ASN A 31 6.01 -2.13 5.25
N ALA A 32 5.23 -1.49 6.09
CA ALA A 32 4.10 -0.69 5.67
C ALA A 32 4.21 0.68 6.36
N ARG A 33 4.53 1.71 5.58
CA ARG A 33 4.74 3.07 6.07
C ARG A 33 3.66 3.97 5.55
N PHE A 34 2.69 4.27 6.40
CA PHE A 34 1.51 5.07 6.05
C PHE A 34 1.83 6.54 6.34
N ALA A 35 1.95 7.34 5.29
CA ALA A 35 2.47 8.69 5.40
C ALA A 35 1.41 9.78 5.48
N ARG A 36 0.13 9.45 5.33
CA ARG A 36 -0.93 10.46 5.33
C ARG A 36 -0.87 11.40 6.54
N THR A 37 -0.85 10.83 7.74
CA THR A 37 -0.84 11.62 8.97
C THR A 37 0.47 12.39 9.12
N ALA A 38 1.60 11.74 8.85
CA ALA A 38 2.91 12.39 8.95
C ALA A 38 3.02 13.59 8.02
N LEU A 39 2.41 13.50 6.84
CA LEU A 39 2.41 14.59 5.85
C LEU A 39 1.31 15.62 6.10
N GLY A 40 0.38 15.34 7.00
CA GLY A 40 -0.75 16.23 7.25
C GLY A 40 -1.77 16.22 6.11
N GLY A 41 -1.89 15.10 5.40
CA GLY A 41 -2.80 14.97 4.28
C GLY A 41 -4.26 14.90 4.74
N GLU A 42 -5.11 15.69 4.10
CA GLU A 42 -6.54 15.72 4.42
C GLU A 42 -7.32 14.71 3.57
N THR A 43 -7.04 14.66 2.29
CA THR A 43 -7.75 13.76 1.36
C THR A 43 -6.82 12.77 0.66
N LEU A 44 -5.54 13.13 0.50
CA LEU A 44 -4.58 12.24 -0.14
C LEU A 44 -3.86 11.36 0.87
N GLY A 45 -3.87 10.06 0.61
CA GLY A 45 -3.09 9.10 1.34
C GLY A 45 -1.93 8.60 0.49
N LEU A 46 -0.79 8.38 1.14
CA LEU A 46 0.41 7.85 0.50
C LEU A 46 1.03 6.84 1.44
N SER A 47 1.36 5.67 0.90
CA SER A 47 2.05 4.63 1.66
C SER A 47 3.22 4.10 0.87
N LEU A 48 4.31 3.81 1.57
CA LEU A 48 5.45 3.09 1.00
C LEU A 48 5.42 1.68 1.55
N MET A 49 5.33 0.70 0.65
CA MET A 49 5.24 -0.71 0.99
C MET A 49 6.49 -1.42 0.50
N ASN A 50 7.02 -2.31 1.32
CA ASN A 50 8.17 -3.12 0.95
C ASN A 50 7.92 -4.56 1.41
N LEU A 51 7.93 -5.49 0.46
CA LEU A 51 7.74 -6.91 0.73
C LEU A 51 9.01 -7.66 0.36
N ALA A 52 9.47 -8.52 1.28
CA ALA A 52 10.62 -9.38 1.03
C ALA A 52 10.36 -10.36 -0.12
N PRO A 53 11.41 -10.93 -0.74
CA PRO A 53 11.23 -11.87 -1.85
C PRO A 53 10.23 -12.97 -1.53
N GLY A 54 9.25 -13.12 -2.41
CA GLY A 54 8.22 -14.16 -2.31
C GLY A 54 7.19 -13.96 -1.21
N PHE A 55 7.28 -12.90 -0.43
CA PHE A 55 6.30 -12.68 0.65
C PHE A 55 4.92 -12.35 0.07
N ARG A 56 3.92 -13.00 0.64
CA ARG A 56 2.52 -12.81 0.25
C ARG A 56 1.74 -12.20 1.40
N ILE A 57 1.09 -11.08 1.17
CA ILE A 57 0.13 -10.55 2.15
C ILE A 57 -1.06 -11.51 2.18
N PRO A 58 -1.34 -12.17 3.32
CA PRO A 58 -2.28 -13.30 3.34
C PRO A 58 -3.75 -12.92 3.22
N PHE A 59 -4.07 -11.66 3.46
CA PHE A 59 -5.45 -11.19 3.39
C PHE A 59 -5.66 -10.27 2.20
N GLY A 60 -6.87 -10.25 1.65
CA GLY A 60 -7.28 -9.25 0.69
C GLY A 60 -7.87 -8.05 1.40
N HIS A 61 -7.82 -6.88 0.78
CA HIS A 61 -8.51 -5.71 1.30
C HIS A 61 -9.12 -4.90 0.17
N LYS A 62 -10.09 -4.09 0.53
CA LYS A 62 -10.72 -3.13 -0.36
C LYS A 62 -11.11 -1.88 0.42
N HIS A 63 -11.31 -0.79 -0.31
CA HIS A 63 -11.80 0.45 0.25
C HIS A 63 -13.17 0.77 -0.35
N ALA A 64 -14.15 1.00 0.51
CA ALA A 64 -15.52 1.27 0.06
C ALA A 64 -15.64 2.63 -0.64
N ASN A 65 -14.85 3.60 -0.20
CA ASN A 65 -14.98 5.00 -0.61
C ASN A 65 -13.73 5.60 -1.24
N GLN A 66 -12.68 4.80 -1.39
CA GLN A 66 -11.42 5.29 -1.96
C GLN A 66 -11.05 4.51 -3.21
N GLU A 67 -10.63 5.25 -4.22
CA GLU A 67 -9.90 4.68 -5.33
C GLU A 67 -8.41 4.72 -4.95
N GLU A 68 -7.64 3.71 -5.36
CA GLU A 68 -6.21 3.65 -5.09
C GLU A 68 -5.41 3.35 -6.34
N VAL A 69 -4.16 3.83 -6.36
CA VAL A 69 -3.18 3.49 -7.39
C VAL A 69 -1.94 2.94 -6.70
N TYR A 70 -1.46 1.80 -7.17
CA TYR A 70 -0.14 1.29 -6.77
C TYR A 70 0.84 1.50 -7.91
N VAL A 71 2.06 1.93 -7.57
CA VAL A 71 3.15 2.11 -8.52
C VAL A 71 4.35 1.32 -8.02
N VAL A 72 4.82 0.36 -8.80
CA VAL A 72 6.01 -0.42 -8.45
C VAL A 72 7.25 0.43 -8.69
N LEU A 73 8.04 0.63 -7.65
CA LEU A 73 9.30 1.37 -7.74
C LEU A 73 10.47 0.46 -8.07
N ARG A 74 10.44 -0.77 -7.52
CA ARG A 74 11.55 -1.70 -7.65
C ARG A 74 11.03 -3.12 -7.45
N GLY A 75 11.60 -4.07 -8.19
CA GLY A 75 11.22 -5.47 -8.08
C GLY A 75 9.99 -5.79 -8.91
N SER A 76 9.23 -6.79 -8.47
CA SER A 76 8.03 -7.25 -9.17
C SER A 76 7.02 -7.81 -8.20
N ALA A 77 5.77 -7.91 -8.66
CA ALA A 77 4.69 -8.40 -7.82
C ALA A 77 3.63 -9.11 -8.66
N ARG A 78 2.87 -9.99 -8.01
CA ARG A 78 1.59 -10.48 -8.51
C ARG A 78 0.52 -9.89 -7.59
N ILE A 79 -0.55 -9.42 -8.18
CA ILE A 79 -1.68 -8.91 -7.38
C ILE A 79 -2.91 -9.71 -7.77
N LYS A 80 -3.54 -10.33 -6.77
CA LYS A 80 -4.84 -10.96 -6.99
C LYS A 80 -5.90 -9.88 -6.84
N VAL A 81 -6.56 -9.54 -7.95
CA VAL A 81 -7.60 -8.53 -8.02
C VAL A 81 -8.90 -9.28 -8.33
N GLU A 82 -9.79 -9.37 -7.35
CA GLU A 82 -10.99 -10.20 -7.46
C GLU A 82 -10.60 -11.61 -7.91
N GLU A 83 -11.02 -12.05 -9.11
CA GLU A 83 -10.75 -13.39 -9.63
C GLU A 83 -9.49 -13.46 -10.48
N GLU A 84 -8.85 -12.32 -10.76
CA GLU A 84 -7.72 -12.26 -11.68
C GLU A 84 -6.40 -12.12 -10.91
N VAL A 85 -5.31 -12.61 -11.52
CA VAL A 85 -3.95 -12.36 -11.05
C VAL A 85 -3.24 -11.52 -12.10
N VAL A 86 -2.74 -10.36 -11.68
CA VAL A 86 -2.07 -9.42 -12.57
C VAL A 86 -0.60 -9.32 -12.15
N GLU A 87 0.30 -9.41 -13.10
CA GLU A 87 1.73 -9.27 -12.85
C GLU A 87 2.17 -7.83 -13.10
N LEU A 88 3.01 -7.32 -12.20
CA LEU A 88 3.54 -5.97 -12.29
C LEU A 88 5.06 -5.99 -12.18
N GLY A 89 5.70 -5.23 -13.05
CA GLY A 89 7.13 -4.97 -12.99
C GLY A 89 7.41 -3.52 -12.65
N GLU A 90 8.69 -3.16 -12.70
CA GLU A 90 9.14 -1.83 -12.35
C GLU A 90 8.42 -0.75 -13.17
N LEU A 91 7.94 0.26 -12.47
CA LEU A 91 7.19 1.41 -13.00
C LEU A 91 5.80 1.08 -13.55
N ASP A 92 5.35 -0.16 -13.45
CA ASP A 92 3.95 -0.43 -13.73
C ASP A 92 3.08 0.20 -12.66
N ALA A 93 1.94 0.72 -13.10
CA ALA A 93 0.95 1.30 -12.22
C ALA A 93 -0.39 0.59 -12.43
N ILE A 94 -1.10 0.36 -11.35
CA ILE A 94 -2.42 -0.24 -11.40
C ILE A 94 -3.38 0.59 -10.55
N ARG A 95 -4.55 0.90 -11.10
CA ARG A 95 -5.60 1.63 -10.39
C ARG A 95 -6.71 0.66 -10.02
N PHE A 96 -7.17 0.75 -8.78
CA PHE A 96 -8.31 -0.02 -8.29
C PHE A 96 -9.51 0.89 -8.12
N ASP A 97 -10.63 0.49 -8.69
CA ASP A 97 -11.90 1.15 -8.40
C ASP A 97 -12.25 0.96 -6.93
N LYS A 98 -13.11 1.81 -6.41
CA LYS A 98 -13.71 1.61 -5.11
C LYS A 98 -14.29 0.20 -5.03
N ASP A 99 -14.21 -0.40 -3.85
CA ASP A 99 -14.84 -1.69 -3.56
C ASP A 99 -14.24 -2.87 -4.33
N THR A 100 -12.98 -2.75 -4.75
CA THR A 100 -12.27 -3.81 -5.47
C THR A 100 -11.29 -4.53 -4.52
N MET A 101 -11.52 -5.81 -4.29
CA MET A 101 -10.69 -6.62 -3.38
C MET A 101 -9.38 -7.00 -4.05
N ARG A 102 -8.26 -6.82 -3.32
CA ARG A 102 -6.94 -7.16 -3.86
C ARG A 102 -5.95 -7.52 -2.75
N ALA A 103 -4.92 -8.26 -3.13
CA ALA A 103 -3.76 -8.55 -2.27
C ALA A 103 -2.50 -8.68 -3.12
N VAL A 104 -1.36 -8.35 -2.52
CA VAL A 104 -0.07 -8.30 -3.19
C VAL A 104 0.81 -9.45 -2.73
N GLU A 105 1.52 -10.07 -3.69
CA GLU A 105 2.59 -11.02 -3.43
C GLU A 105 3.85 -10.54 -4.14
N ALA A 106 4.96 -10.46 -3.42
CA ALA A 106 6.24 -10.08 -4.02
C ALA A 106 6.76 -11.14 -4.95
N GLY A 107 7.43 -10.71 -6.01
CA GLY A 107 8.17 -11.60 -6.88
C GLY A 107 9.47 -12.08 -6.24
N PRO A 108 10.32 -12.79 -7.01
CA PRO A 108 11.52 -13.46 -6.47
C PRO A 108 12.57 -12.50 -5.92
N ASP A 109 12.53 -11.23 -6.31
CA ASP A 109 13.49 -10.22 -5.84
C ASP A 109 12.86 -9.24 -4.83
N GLY A 110 11.64 -9.53 -4.38
CA GLY A 110 10.91 -8.61 -3.53
C GLY A 110 10.22 -7.52 -4.35
N VAL A 111 9.51 -6.63 -3.66
CA VAL A 111 8.86 -5.49 -4.31
C VAL A 111 8.81 -4.30 -3.37
N GLU A 112 9.06 -3.13 -3.93
CA GLU A 112 8.81 -1.86 -3.26
C GLU A 112 7.84 -1.08 -4.11
N TYR A 113 6.73 -0.63 -3.51
CA TYR A 113 5.73 0.11 -4.26
C TYR A 113 5.13 1.22 -3.42
N LEU A 114 4.61 2.23 -4.12
CA LEU A 114 3.83 3.31 -3.52
C LEU A 114 2.36 3.02 -3.71
N ALA A 115 1.56 3.33 -2.70
CA ALA A 115 0.12 3.26 -2.78
C ALA A 115 -0.44 4.65 -2.53
N PHE A 116 -1.24 5.14 -3.45
CA PHE A 116 -1.91 6.43 -3.37
C PHE A 116 -3.40 6.21 -3.27
N GLY A 117 -4.05 6.90 -2.33
CA GLY A 117 -5.50 6.85 -2.22
C GLY A 117 -6.06 8.23 -1.94
N ALA A 118 -7.29 8.47 -2.37
CA ALA A 118 -7.98 9.72 -2.10
C ALA A 118 -9.34 9.43 -1.48
N GLY A 119 -9.61 10.03 -0.33
CA GLY A 119 -10.86 9.85 0.39
C GLY A 119 -10.81 10.51 1.75
N ASP A 120 -11.97 10.72 2.33
CA ASP A 120 -12.08 11.41 3.60
C ASP A 120 -11.77 10.52 4.80
N ASP A 121 -11.99 9.22 4.66
CA ASP A 121 -11.82 8.29 5.78
C ASP A 121 -10.88 7.15 5.40
N PRO A 122 -9.63 7.17 5.91
CA PRO A 122 -8.67 6.09 5.63
C PRO A 122 -9.04 4.76 6.29
N ARG A 123 -10.05 4.74 7.16
CA ARG A 123 -10.48 3.55 7.89
C ARG A 123 -11.60 2.79 7.19
N ASP A 124 -11.91 3.12 5.94
CA ASP A 124 -12.98 2.44 5.18
C ASP A 124 -12.58 1.06 4.65
N ALA A 125 -11.40 0.57 5.02
CA ALA A 125 -10.87 -0.70 4.54
C ALA A 125 -11.64 -1.89 5.13
N GLU A 126 -11.93 -2.86 4.26
CA GLU A 126 -12.44 -4.17 4.66
C GLU A 126 -11.39 -5.22 4.33
N MET A 127 -11.20 -6.19 5.21
CA MET A 127 -10.21 -7.26 5.04
C MET A 127 -10.88 -8.61 4.94
N VAL A 128 -10.34 -9.47 4.07
CA VAL A 128 -10.80 -10.86 3.92
C VAL A 128 -9.61 -11.78 4.06
N GLN A 129 -9.62 -12.62 5.10
CA GLN A 129 -8.57 -13.61 5.31
C GLN A 129 -8.67 -14.73 4.28
N GLY A 130 -7.52 -15.33 3.95
CA GLY A 130 -7.49 -16.45 3.03
C GLY A 130 -7.88 -16.08 1.60
N TRP A 131 -7.49 -14.90 1.18
CA TRP A 131 -7.87 -14.36 -0.14
C TRP A 131 -7.32 -15.13 -1.33
N TRP A 132 -6.10 -15.64 -1.19
CA TRP A 132 -5.43 -16.36 -2.26
C TRP A 132 -6.04 -17.73 -2.49
N SER A 133 -6.14 -18.13 -3.76
CA SER A 133 -6.75 -19.40 -4.14
C SER A 133 -5.72 -20.48 -4.51
N ASP A 134 -4.43 -20.15 -4.54
CA ASP A 134 -3.36 -21.11 -4.86
C ASP A 134 -2.37 -21.32 -3.70
#